data_830d66fc917008a6dfae54f57de5da77
#
_entry.id   830d66fc917008a6dfae54f57de5da77
#
_cell.length_a   1.000
_cell.length_b   1.000
_cell.length_c   1.000
_cell.angle_alpha   90.00
_cell.angle_beta   90.00
_cell.angle_gamma   90.00
#
_symmetry.space_group_name_H-M   'P 1'
#
loop_
_entity.id
_entity.type
_entity.pdbx_description
1 polymer ?
#
loop_
_entity_poly.entity_id
_entity_poly.type
_entity_poly.pdbx_seq_one_letter_code
_entity_poly.pdbx_strand_id
1 'polypeptide(L)'
;MTTINESPQWNELSVVLTSAPDSPAATATIEALRARVAAVPGADALVGGPTAIALDTDRGAAHDRRIVFPLVLLVVLAVLGLLLRSLIAPVLLTATVVVSFAASFGLSALIFRYVLGFAGTDQGVPLYAFIFLVALGVDYNIFLMSRAREEAQRHGLAEGTRRSLALTGTVITSAGVVLAATFGVLALLPIVIMTEVGISVALGILLDTLVVRSILVPALSLDIGRWMWWPAPLGKSPPEPMPSDLKRPLATPPAGR
;
A
#
# COMPACT_ATOMS: atom_id res chain seq x y z
N MET A 1 5.13 -45.22 -14.10
CA MET A 1 6.43 -44.56 -14.09
C MET A 1 7.09 -44.89 -15.40
N THR A 2 7.33 -43.96 -16.27
CA THR A 2 7.85 -44.19 -17.61
C THR A 2 9.14 -43.39 -17.76
N THR A 3 10.22 -44.02 -18.14
CA THR A 3 11.49 -43.35 -18.48
C THR A 3 11.32 -42.67 -19.83
N ILE A 4 11.51 -41.34 -19.89
CA ILE A 4 11.26 -40.58 -21.12
C ILE A 4 12.54 -40.30 -21.88
N ASN A 5 13.65 -40.17 -21.18
CA ASN A 5 14.94 -39.88 -21.80
C ASN A 5 16.11 -40.51 -21.00
N GLU A 6 16.96 -41.25 -21.67
CA GLU A 6 18.19 -41.78 -21.11
C GLU A 6 19.36 -41.04 -21.75
N SER A 7 19.98 -40.15 -21.01
CA SER A 7 21.29 -39.62 -21.38
C SER A 7 22.37 -40.32 -20.54
N PRO A 8 23.64 -40.38 -20.98
CA PRO A 8 24.69 -41.04 -20.23
C PRO A 8 24.90 -40.56 -18.79
N GLN A 9 24.30 -39.44 -18.43
CA GLN A 9 24.48 -38.76 -17.13
C GLN A 9 23.18 -38.61 -16.33
N TRP A 10 22.00 -38.67 -16.97
CA TRP A 10 20.72 -38.36 -16.32
C TRP A 10 19.59 -39.27 -16.82
N ASN A 11 18.76 -39.74 -15.89
CA ASN A 11 17.53 -40.45 -16.20
C ASN A 11 16.34 -39.60 -15.82
N GLU A 12 15.44 -39.35 -16.76
CA GLU A 12 14.20 -38.65 -16.51
C GLU A 12 13.05 -39.63 -16.23
N LEU A 13 12.39 -39.45 -15.09
CA LEU A 13 11.23 -40.25 -14.69
C LEU A 13 9.98 -39.37 -14.71
N SER A 14 9.03 -39.66 -15.58
CA SER A 14 7.74 -39.00 -15.60
C SER A 14 6.82 -39.59 -14.53
N VAL A 15 6.31 -38.70 -13.65
CA VAL A 15 5.37 -39.05 -12.59
C VAL A 15 4.10 -38.25 -12.78
N VAL A 16 2.98 -38.93 -12.99
CA VAL A 16 1.66 -38.30 -13.09
C VAL A 16 1.02 -38.29 -11.72
N LEU A 17 0.65 -37.11 -11.25
CA LEU A 17 -0.06 -36.94 -9.99
C LEU A 17 -1.55 -37.32 -10.16
N THR A 18 -2.13 -37.95 -9.15
CA THR A 18 -3.56 -38.28 -9.13
C THR A 18 -4.42 -37.09 -8.71
N SER A 19 -3.82 -36.10 -8.02
CA SER A 19 -4.46 -34.86 -7.59
C SER A 19 -4.47 -33.83 -8.72
N ALA A 20 -5.48 -32.95 -8.75
CA ALA A 20 -5.53 -31.85 -9.70
C ALA A 20 -4.28 -30.95 -9.56
N PRO A 21 -3.69 -30.48 -10.68
CA PRO A 21 -2.63 -29.50 -10.64
C PRO A 21 -3.02 -28.31 -9.74
N ASP A 22 -2.06 -27.71 -9.06
CA ASP A 22 -2.23 -26.55 -8.19
C ASP A 22 -3.13 -26.76 -6.96
N SER A 23 -3.56 -28.00 -6.70
CA SER A 23 -4.28 -28.34 -5.46
C SER A 23 -3.32 -28.46 -4.28
N PRO A 24 -3.79 -28.18 -3.04
CA PRO A 24 -2.98 -28.43 -1.84
C PRO A 24 -2.48 -29.85 -1.70
N ALA A 25 -3.23 -30.83 -2.23
CA ALA A 25 -2.85 -32.24 -2.23
C ALA A 25 -1.69 -32.50 -3.20
N ALA A 26 -1.69 -31.86 -4.39
CA ALA A 26 -0.59 -31.95 -5.34
C ALA A 26 0.69 -31.33 -4.77
N THR A 27 0.59 -30.15 -4.14
CA THR A 27 1.71 -29.47 -3.47
C THR A 27 2.31 -30.33 -2.37
N ALA A 28 1.48 -30.91 -1.49
CA ALA A 28 1.94 -31.82 -0.42
C ALA A 28 2.63 -33.08 -0.99
N THR A 29 2.15 -33.59 -2.12
CA THR A 29 2.76 -34.74 -2.78
C THR A 29 4.13 -34.38 -3.32
N ILE A 30 4.33 -33.22 -3.94
CA ILE A 30 5.64 -32.75 -4.40
C ILE A 30 6.61 -32.59 -3.23
N GLU A 31 6.18 -32.03 -2.12
CA GLU A 31 7.01 -31.88 -0.90
C GLU A 31 7.44 -33.25 -0.35
N ALA A 32 6.50 -34.18 -0.23
CA ALA A 32 6.80 -35.55 0.22
C ALA A 32 7.73 -36.27 -0.74
N LEU A 33 7.54 -36.09 -2.05
CA LEU A 33 8.41 -36.69 -3.08
C LEU A 33 9.84 -36.12 -2.98
N ARG A 34 10.00 -34.81 -2.86
CA ARG A 34 11.30 -34.16 -2.65
C ARG A 34 12.01 -34.70 -1.41
N ALA A 35 11.31 -34.83 -0.30
CA ALA A 35 11.87 -35.36 0.93
C ALA A 35 12.33 -36.83 0.78
N ARG A 36 11.54 -37.65 0.11
CA ARG A 36 11.88 -39.07 -0.14
C ARG A 36 13.07 -39.22 -1.06
N VAL A 37 13.11 -38.49 -2.14
CA VAL A 37 14.18 -38.56 -3.14
C VAL A 37 15.49 -38.03 -2.56
N ALA A 38 15.47 -36.97 -1.77
CA ALA A 38 16.65 -36.45 -1.07
C ALA A 38 17.21 -37.42 -0.02
N ALA A 39 16.41 -38.35 0.47
CA ALA A 39 16.84 -39.39 1.42
C ALA A 39 17.53 -40.58 0.75
N VAL A 40 17.57 -40.69 -0.60
CA VAL A 40 18.22 -41.76 -1.33
C VAL A 40 19.69 -41.41 -1.54
N PRO A 41 20.64 -42.14 -0.91
CA PRO A 41 22.06 -41.83 -1.03
C PRO A 41 22.54 -41.95 -2.48
N GLY A 42 23.26 -40.95 -2.99
CA GLY A 42 23.85 -40.91 -4.32
C GLY A 42 22.86 -40.75 -5.48
N ALA A 43 21.59 -40.43 -5.20
CA ALA A 43 20.60 -40.24 -6.25
C ALA A 43 20.72 -38.88 -6.94
N ASP A 44 21.20 -37.82 -6.25
CA ASP A 44 21.27 -36.44 -6.72
C ASP A 44 20.03 -35.98 -7.55
N ALA A 45 18.87 -36.50 -7.14
CA ALA A 45 17.66 -36.37 -7.94
C ALA A 45 16.90 -35.09 -7.63
N LEU A 46 16.40 -34.45 -8.69
CA LEU A 46 15.62 -33.23 -8.63
C LEU A 46 14.17 -33.53 -9.02
N VAL A 47 13.24 -32.87 -8.33
CA VAL A 47 11.79 -32.94 -8.62
C VAL A 47 11.37 -31.63 -9.26
N GLY A 48 11.06 -31.67 -10.55
CA GLY A 48 10.59 -30.53 -11.35
C GLY A 48 9.15 -30.74 -11.84
N GLY A 49 8.76 -29.93 -12.82
CA GLY A 49 7.43 -29.93 -13.43
C GLY A 49 6.54 -28.77 -12.97
N PRO A 50 5.35 -28.56 -13.61
CA PRO A 50 4.53 -27.37 -13.40
C PRO A 50 4.15 -27.14 -11.93
N THR A 51 3.68 -28.17 -11.23
CA THR A 51 3.30 -28.08 -9.81
C THR A 51 4.49 -27.77 -8.89
N ALA A 52 5.68 -28.32 -9.21
CA ALA A 52 6.89 -28.03 -8.44
C ALA A 52 7.36 -26.58 -8.66
N ILE A 53 7.27 -26.08 -9.89
CA ILE A 53 7.58 -24.67 -10.24
C ILE A 53 6.60 -23.74 -9.52
N ALA A 54 5.30 -24.05 -9.55
CA ALA A 54 4.30 -23.24 -8.84
C ALA A 54 4.61 -23.17 -7.34
N LEU A 55 4.92 -24.32 -6.70
CA LEU A 55 5.31 -24.38 -5.29
C LEU A 55 6.55 -23.52 -4.98
N ASP A 56 7.57 -23.58 -5.84
CA ASP A 56 8.80 -22.82 -5.64
C ASP A 56 8.55 -21.31 -5.84
N THR A 57 7.71 -20.94 -6.80
CA THR A 57 7.29 -19.55 -7.02
C THR A 57 6.52 -19.01 -5.81
N ASP A 58 5.60 -19.79 -5.25
CA ASP A 58 4.86 -19.44 -4.05
C ASP A 58 5.77 -19.20 -2.83
N ARG A 59 6.75 -20.08 -2.66
CA ARG A 59 7.75 -19.96 -1.59
C ARG A 59 8.63 -18.72 -1.78
N GLY A 60 9.07 -18.49 -3.02
CA GLY A 60 9.84 -17.29 -3.38
C GLY A 60 9.05 -16.04 -3.09
N ALA A 61 7.81 -15.95 -3.57
CA ALA A 61 6.93 -14.80 -3.33
C ALA A 61 6.66 -14.57 -1.83
N ALA A 62 6.49 -15.65 -1.04
CA ALA A 62 6.32 -15.54 0.41
C ALA A 62 7.60 -15.04 1.11
N HIS A 63 8.77 -15.46 0.64
CA HIS A 63 10.06 -14.98 1.15
C HIS A 63 10.26 -13.51 0.82
N ASP A 64 10.01 -13.12 -0.42
CA ASP A 64 10.13 -11.73 -0.88
C ASP A 64 9.21 -10.80 -0.08
N ARG A 65 7.97 -11.19 0.16
CA ARG A 65 7.03 -10.40 1.00
C ARG A 65 7.57 -10.17 2.41
N ARG A 66 8.18 -11.19 3.04
CA ARG A 66 8.73 -11.07 4.39
C ARG A 66 9.90 -10.09 4.50
N ILE A 67 10.64 -9.90 3.41
CA ILE A 67 11.78 -8.98 3.34
C ILE A 67 11.34 -7.61 2.84
N VAL A 68 10.64 -7.57 1.70
CA VAL A 68 10.31 -6.32 1.00
C VAL A 68 9.32 -5.47 1.80
N PHE A 69 8.28 -6.07 2.41
CA PHE A 69 7.30 -5.29 3.17
C PHE A 69 7.94 -4.49 4.32
N PRO A 70 8.67 -5.11 5.25
CA PRO A 70 9.28 -4.34 6.33
C PRO A 70 10.37 -3.39 5.84
N LEU A 71 11.13 -3.76 4.81
CA LEU A 71 12.16 -2.88 4.24
C LEU A 71 11.54 -1.61 3.63
N VAL A 72 10.50 -1.74 2.83
CA VAL A 72 9.79 -0.60 2.22
C VAL A 72 9.18 0.28 3.31
N LEU A 73 8.51 -0.31 4.31
CA LEU A 73 7.93 0.45 5.42
C LEU A 73 9.00 1.19 6.23
N LEU A 74 10.17 0.59 6.44
CA LEU A 74 11.27 1.23 7.14
C LEU A 74 11.83 2.42 6.33
N VAL A 75 12.02 2.25 5.03
CA VAL A 75 12.47 3.34 4.14
C VAL A 75 11.45 4.48 4.13
N VAL A 76 10.17 4.16 4.01
CA VAL A 76 9.08 5.13 4.06
C VAL A 76 9.06 5.88 5.38
N LEU A 77 9.18 5.15 6.49
CA LEU A 77 9.24 5.73 7.83
C LEU A 77 10.43 6.70 7.97
N ALA A 78 11.60 6.31 7.47
CA ALA A 78 12.80 7.14 7.50
C ALA A 78 12.64 8.41 6.65
N VAL A 79 12.13 8.28 5.43
CA VAL A 79 11.90 9.42 4.53
C VAL A 79 10.89 10.39 5.11
N LEU A 80 9.74 9.88 5.59
CA LEU A 80 8.73 10.71 6.24
C LEU A 80 9.26 11.38 7.51
N GLY A 81 10.05 10.65 8.32
CA GLY A 81 10.67 11.17 9.53
C GLY A 81 11.61 12.34 9.25
N LEU A 82 12.46 12.18 8.24
CA LEU A 82 13.39 13.22 7.81
C LEU A 82 12.65 14.45 7.27
N LEU A 83 11.64 14.23 6.43
CA LEU A 83 10.91 15.30 5.76
C LEU A 83 10.01 16.07 6.73
N LEU A 84 9.25 15.38 7.56
CA LEU A 84 8.34 15.99 8.52
C LEU A 84 9.04 16.47 9.79
N ARG A 85 10.31 16.10 9.98
CA ARG A 85 11.09 16.40 11.20
C ARG A 85 10.30 16.03 12.47
N SER A 86 9.64 14.89 12.44
CA SER A 86 8.81 14.34 13.51
C SER A 86 8.99 12.84 13.55
N LEU A 87 8.73 12.23 14.70
CA LEU A 87 8.74 10.76 14.85
C LEU A 87 7.32 10.19 14.90
N ILE A 88 6.38 10.93 15.50
CA ILE A 88 5.01 10.43 15.69
C ILE A 88 4.21 10.46 14.38
N ALA A 89 4.27 11.57 13.62
CA ALA A 89 3.54 11.68 12.36
C ALA A 89 3.93 10.57 11.36
N PRO A 90 5.22 10.27 11.09
CA PRO A 90 5.62 9.18 10.20
C PRO A 90 5.11 7.80 10.65
N VAL A 91 5.22 7.48 11.93
CA VAL A 91 4.72 6.20 12.46
C VAL A 91 3.22 6.06 12.22
N LEU A 92 2.46 7.12 12.52
CA LEU A 92 1.02 7.14 12.31
C LEU A 92 0.66 6.99 10.83
N LEU A 93 1.29 7.77 9.96
CA LEU A 93 1.04 7.70 8.51
C LEU A 93 1.42 6.34 7.93
N THR A 94 2.53 5.75 8.37
CA THR A 94 2.92 4.40 7.95
C THR A 94 1.89 3.37 8.44
N ALA A 95 1.40 3.50 9.67
CA ALA A 95 0.34 2.62 10.18
C ALA A 95 -0.97 2.74 9.38
N THR A 96 -1.38 3.96 9.01
CA THR A 96 -2.57 4.16 8.15
C THR A 96 -2.40 3.54 6.77
N VAL A 97 -1.20 3.59 6.18
CA VAL A 97 -0.90 2.93 4.90
C VAL A 97 -1.03 1.41 5.02
N VAL A 98 -0.51 0.81 6.09
CA VAL A 98 -0.64 -0.65 6.33
C VAL A 98 -2.09 -1.06 6.49
N VAL A 99 -2.87 -0.32 7.28
CA VAL A 99 -4.30 -0.58 7.47
C VAL A 99 -5.07 -0.43 6.16
N SER A 100 -4.79 0.63 5.39
CA SER A 100 -5.40 0.88 4.08
C SER A 100 -5.10 -0.25 3.10
N PHE A 101 -3.84 -0.70 3.04
CA PHE A 101 -3.45 -1.83 2.21
C PHE A 101 -4.18 -3.11 2.62
N ALA A 102 -4.21 -3.44 3.91
CA ALA A 102 -4.88 -4.64 4.41
C ALA A 102 -6.40 -4.61 4.11
N ALA A 103 -7.05 -3.45 4.29
CA ALA A 103 -8.46 -3.27 4.02
C ALA A 103 -8.78 -3.40 2.51
N SER A 104 -7.99 -2.73 1.65
CA SER A 104 -8.20 -2.78 0.20
C SER A 104 -7.91 -4.16 -0.38
N PHE A 105 -6.85 -4.81 0.08
CA PHE A 105 -6.52 -6.16 -0.37
C PHE A 105 -7.55 -7.19 0.11
N GLY A 106 -8.02 -7.06 1.35
CA GLY A 106 -9.12 -7.88 1.86
C GLY A 106 -10.42 -7.71 1.07
N LEU A 107 -10.79 -6.45 0.75
CA LEU A 107 -11.95 -6.15 -0.08
C LEU A 107 -11.79 -6.73 -1.51
N SER A 108 -10.61 -6.60 -2.10
CA SER A 108 -10.30 -7.17 -3.40
C SER A 108 -10.44 -8.69 -3.41
N ALA A 109 -9.94 -9.37 -2.39
CA ALA A 109 -10.05 -10.81 -2.25
C ALA A 109 -11.52 -11.28 -2.18
N LEU A 110 -12.39 -10.50 -1.50
CA LEU A 110 -13.83 -10.77 -1.50
C LEU A 110 -14.44 -10.62 -2.90
N ILE A 111 -14.06 -9.58 -3.63
CA ILE A 111 -14.53 -9.37 -5.01
C ILE A 111 -14.06 -10.50 -5.92
N PHE A 112 -12.78 -10.90 -5.84
CA PHE A 112 -12.24 -12.01 -6.64
C PHE A 112 -13.00 -13.29 -6.40
N ARG A 113 -13.26 -13.62 -5.14
CA ARG A 113 -13.94 -14.85 -4.75
C ARG A 113 -15.43 -14.87 -5.09
N TYR A 114 -16.16 -13.80 -4.73
CA TYR A 114 -17.63 -13.82 -4.76
C TYR A 114 -18.23 -13.18 -6.02
N VAL A 115 -17.51 -12.27 -6.67
CA VAL A 115 -18.00 -11.56 -7.87
C VAL A 115 -17.39 -12.15 -9.13
N LEU A 116 -16.08 -12.36 -9.14
CA LEU A 116 -15.36 -12.86 -10.32
C LEU A 116 -15.20 -14.39 -10.35
N GLY A 117 -15.45 -15.08 -9.23
CA GLY A 117 -15.38 -16.54 -9.14
C GLY A 117 -13.96 -17.11 -9.28
N PHE A 118 -12.93 -16.32 -8.97
CA PHE A 118 -11.55 -16.80 -9.03
C PHE A 118 -11.29 -17.83 -7.91
N ALA A 119 -10.57 -18.90 -8.25
CA ALA A 119 -10.23 -19.97 -7.31
C ALA A 119 -9.23 -19.55 -6.23
N GLY A 120 -8.43 -18.51 -6.49
CA GLY A 120 -7.42 -17.94 -5.61
C GLY A 120 -6.89 -16.65 -6.19
N THR A 121 -5.95 -16.02 -5.49
CA THR A 121 -5.23 -14.82 -5.94
C THR A 121 -3.79 -15.21 -6.27
N ASP A 122 -3.25 -14.70 -7.38
CA ASP A 122 -1.85 -14.91 -7.73
C ASP A 122 -0.91 -14.45 -6.62
N GLN A 123 0.14 -15.20 -6.36
CA GLN A 123 1.06 -14.99 -5.24
C GLN A 123 1.89 -13.70 -5.34
N GLY A 124 2.05 -13.15 -6.53
CA GLY A 124 2.74 -11.88 -6.78
C GLY A 124 1.86 -10.66 -6.52
N VAL A 125 0.54 -10.78 -6.64
CA VAL A 125 -0.41 -9.66 -6.54
C VAL A 125 -0.28 -8.88 -5.23
N PRO A 126 -0.16 -9.52 -4.05
CA PRO A 126 0.02 -8.79 -2.80
C PRO A 126 1.25 -7.89 -2.80
N LEU A 127 2.35 -8.35 -3.39
CA LEU A 127 3.59 -7.59 -3.46
C LEU A 127 3.46 -6.39 -4.39
N TYR A 128 2.91 -6.59 -5.59
CA TYR A 128 2.69 -5.50 -6.55
C TYR A 128 1.71 -4.46 -6.00
N ALA A 129 0.56 -4.91 -5.51
CA ALA A 129 -0.43 -4.00 -4.93
C ALA A 129 0.15 -3.21 -3.76
N PHE A 130 0.93 -3.85 -2.87
CA PHE A 130 1.59 -3.19 -1.75
C PHE A 130 2.55 -2.09 -2.22
N ILE A 131 3.45 -2.41 -3.16
CA ILE A 131 4.43 -1.42 -3.67
C ILE A 131 3.73 -0.23 -4.29
N PHE A 132 2.72 -0.45 -5.15
CA PHE A 132 1.98 0.64 -5.77
C PHE A 132 1.23 1.49 -4.74
N LEU A 133 0.51 0.86 -3.81
CA LEU A 133 -0.28 1.61 -2.83
C LEU A 133 0.60 2.37 -1.83
N VAL A 134 1.73 1.79 -1.42
CA VAL A 134 2.68 2.49 -0.55
C VAL A 134 3.32 3.67 -1.28
N ALA A 135 3.83 3.47 -2.50
CA ALA A 135 4.47 4.54 -3.26
C ALA A 135 3.52 5.72 -3.46
N LEU A 136 2.32 5.46 -3.97
CA LEU A 136 1.32 6.48 -4.24
C LEU A 136 0.76 7.12 -2.96
N GLY A 137 0.54 6.30 -1.92
CA GLY A 137 0.03 6.79 -0.62
C GLY A 137 1.01 7.72 0.07
N VAL A 138 2.31 7.42 0.02
CA VAL A 138 3.36 8.23 0.68
C VAL A 138 3.49 9.61 0.06
N ASP A 139 3.54 9.71 -1.26
CA ASP A 139 3.70 11.00 -1.96
C ASP A 139 2.60 12.00 -1.58
N TYR A 140 1.38 11.54 -1.57
CA TYR A 140 0.25 12.38 -1.17
C TYR A 140 0.22 12.70 0.33
N ASN A 141 0.66 11.76 1.19
CA ASN A 141 0.76 12.01 2.63
C ASN A 141 1.80 13.08 2.93
N ILE A 142 2.94 13.07 2.22
CA ILE A 142 3.96 14.11 2.30
C ILE A 142 3.36 15.48 1.95
N PHE A 143 2.63 15.56 0.84
CA PHE A 143 2.03 16.82 0.37
C PHE A 143 1.00 17.37 1.37
N LEU A 144 0.08 16.52 1.84
CA LEU A 144 -0.94 16.91 2.81
C LEU A 144 -0.32 17.37 4.13
N MET A 145 0.63 16.60 4.67
CA MET A 145 1.20 16.88 5.99
C MET A 145 2.18 18.04 5.99
N SER A 146 2.94 18.25 4.92
CA SER A 146 3.78 19.44 4.78
C SER A 146 2.93 20.70 4.74
N ARG A 147 1.82 20.67 4.00
CA ARG A 147 0.86 21.79 3.97
C ARG A 147 0.16 21.99 5.29
N ALA A 148 -0.27 20.91 5.95
CA ALA A 148 -0.88 20.97 7.28
C ALA A 148 0.08 21.60 8.31
N ARG A 149 1.38 21.29 8.25
CA ARG A 149 2.40 21.89 9.12
C ARG A 149 2.55 23.39 8.86
N GLU A 150 2.62 23.79 7.61
CA GLU A 150 2.75 25.20 7.21
C GLU A 150 1.55 26.02 7.69
N GLU A 151 0.33 25.55 7.41
CA GLU A 151 -0.90 26.22 7.83
C GLU A 151 -1.08 26.22 9.35
N ALA A 152 -0.68 25.14 10.04
CA ALA A 152 -0.76 25.06 11.49
C ALA A 152 0.19 26.04 12.19
N GLN A 153 1.33 26.35 11.59
CA GLN A 153 2.23 27.39 12.11
C GLN A 153 1.61 28.80 12.03
N ARG A 154 0.80 29.07 11.03
CA ARG A 154 0.17 30.38 10.78
C ARG A 154 -1.14 30.57 11.51
N HIS A 155 -1.98 29.55 11.56
CA HIS A 155 -3.37 29.67 12.00
C HIS A 155 -3.71 28.79 13.23
N GLY A 156 -2.74 28.07 13.76
CA GLY A 156 -2.97 27.06 14.79
C GLY A 156 -3.40 25.71 14.22
N LEU A 157 -3.35 24.67 15.04
CA LEU A 157 -3.44 23.28 14.58
C LEU A 157 -4.80 22.95 13.92
N ALA A 158 -5.91 23.26 14.58
CA ALA A 158 -7.23 22.89 14.10
C ALA A 158 -7.61 23.63 12.80
N GLU A 159 -7.39 24.92 12.76
CA GLU A 159 -7.70 25.71 11.58
C GLU A 159 -6.70 25.42 10.44
N GLY A 160 -5.42 25.23 10.76
CA GLY A 160 -4.39 24.85 9.79
C GLY A 160 -4.69 23.50 9.14
N THR A 161 -5.12 22.51 9.90
CA THR A 161 -5.53 21.21 9.35
C THR A 161 -6.74 21.34 8.43
N ARG A 162 -7.75 22.11 8.80
CA ARG A 162 -8.94 22.37 7.97
C ARG A 162 -8.57 23.07 6.66
N ARG A 163 -7.75 24.10 6.72
CA ARG A 163 -7.30 24.86 5.53
C ARG A 163 -6.46 24.00 4.60
N SER A 164 -5.53 23.24 5.15
CA SER A 164 -4.72 22.32 4.33
C SER A 164 -5.60 21.33 3.58
N LEU A 165 -6.60 20.73 4.24
CA LEU A 165 -7.54 19.82 3.61
C LEU A 165 -8.38 20.52 2.53
N ALA A 166 -8.87 21.72 2.78
CA ALA A 166 -9.63 22.49 1.79
C ALA A 166 -8.80 22.86 0.55
N LEU A 167 -7.53 23.20 0.74
CA LEU A 167 -6.63 23.60 -0.36
C LEU A 167 -6.12 22.39 -1.17
N THR A 168 -5.87 21.26 -0.51
CA THR A 168 -5.25 20.09 -1.15
C THR A 168 -6.25 19.00 -1.51
N GLY A 169 -7.38 18.93 -0.81
CA GLY A 169 -8.34 17.83 -0.90
C GLY A 169 -8.89 17.62 -2.31
N THR A 170 -9.29 18.70 -2.99
CA THR A 170 -9.82 18.61 -4.36
C THR A 170 -8.78 18.05 -5.34
N VAL A 171 -7.54 18.54 -5.27
CA VAL A 171 -6.45 18.09 -6.13
C VAL A 171 -6.12 16.62 -5.87
N ILE A 172 -6.03 16.24 -4.61
CA ILE A 172 -5.74 14.86 -4.20
C ILE A 172 -6.86 13.92 -4.64
N THR A 173 -8.12 14.32 -4.42
CA THR A 173 -9.27 13.47 -4.77
C THR A 173 -9.40 13.30 -6.28
N SER A 174 -9.27 14.37 -7.05
CA SER A 174 -9.33 14.27 -8.51
C SER A 174 -8.19 13.43 -9.09
N ALA A 175 -6.97 13.62 -8.61
CA ALA A 175 -5.83 12.80 -9.01
C ALA A 175 -6.01 11.32 -8.62
N GLY A 176 -6.51 11.06 -7.40
CA GLY A 176 -6.80 9.70 -6.94
C GLY A 176 -7.85 8.99 -7.80
N VAL A 177 -8.93 9.67 -8.18
CA VAL A 177 -9.97 9.10 -9.05
C VAL A 177 -9.41 8.78 -10.43
N VAL A 178 -8.65 9.71 -11.04
CA VAL A 178 -8.02 9.49 -12.35
C VAL A 178 -7.06 8.30 -12.30
N LEU A 179 -6.26 8.23 -11.25
CA LEU A 179 -5.28 7.15 -11.08
C LEU A 179 -5.98 5.80 -10.85
N ALA A 180 -7.03 5.76 -10.01
CA ALA A 180 -7.83 4.56 -9.80
C ALA A 180 -8.50 4.09 -11.11
N ALA A 181 -9.02 5.01 -11.92
CA ALA A 181 -9.54 4.69 -13.23
C ALA A 181 -8.47 4.11 -14.18
N THR A 182 -7.27 4.69 -14.16
CA THR A 182 -6.12 4.20 -14.96
C THR A 182 -5.75 2.77 -14.59
N PHE A 183 -5.61 2.45 -13.29
CA PHE A 183 -5.37 1.08 -12.84
C PHE A 183 -6.57 0.17 -13.12
N GLY A 184 -7.79 0.69 -13.01
CA GLY A 184 -9.02 -0.04 -13.36
C GLY A 184 -9.05 -0.53 -14.80
N VAL A 185 -8.40 0.17 -15.74
CA VAL A 185 -8.28 -0.28 -17.14
C VAL A 185 -7.50 -1.59 -17.26
N LEU A 186 -6.56 -1.88 -16.34
CA LEU A 186 -5.85 -3.17 -16.34
C LEU A 186 -6.80 -4.35 -16.13
N ALA A 187 -7.92 -4.13 -15.44
CA ALA A 187 -8.95 -5.16 -15.23
C ALA A 187 -9.67 -5.57 -16.52
N LEU A 188 -9.55 -4.80 -17.58
CA LEU A 188 -10.14 -5.12 -18.90
C LEU A 188 -9.23 -6.04 -19.74
N LEU A 189 -7.99 -6.25 -19.31
CA LEU A 189 -7.08 -7.14 -20.02
C LEU A 189 -7.45 -8.61 -19.74
N PRO A 190 -7.37 -9.50 -20.74
CA PRO A 190 -7.69 -10.92 -20.58
C PRO A 190 -6.53 -11.69 -19.92
N ILE A 191 -5.96 -11.14 -18.85
CA ILE A 191 -4.85 -11.68 -18.08
C ILE A 191 -5.20 -11.56 -16.60
N VAL A 192 -5.40 -12.69 -15.93
CA VAL A 192 -5.90 -12.74 -14.55
C VAL A 192 -5.08 -11.87 -13.59
N ILE A 193 -3.74 -11.98 -13.62
CA ILE A 193 -2.87 -11.19 -12.74
C ILE A 193 -3.04 -9.67 -12.95
N MET A 194 -3.25 -9.23 -14.20
CA MET A 194 -3.47 -7.81 -14.49
C MET A 194 -4.82 -7.33 -13.98
N THR A 195 -5.85 -8.17 -14.07
CA THR A 195 -7.16 -7.93 -13.48
C THR A 195 -7.06 -7.79 -11.96
N GLU A 196 -6.37 -8.71 -11.31
CA GLU A 196 -6.21 -8.72 -9.86
C GLU A 196 -5.41 -7.50 -9.35
N VAL A 197 -4.28 -7.20 -9.99
CA VAL A 197 -3.48 -6.00 -9.66
C VAL A 197 -4.29 -4.73 -9.92
N GLY A 198 -4.92 -4.63 -11.08
CA GLY A 198 -5.72 -3.47 -11.47
C GLY A 198 -6.84 -3.15 -10.46
N ILE A 199 -7.64 -4.15 -10.12
CA ILE A 199 -8.72 -4.01 -9.14
C ILE A 199 -8.17 -3.69 -7.75
N SER A 200 -7.14 -4.43 -7.28
CA SER A 200 -6.57 -4.23 -5.95
C SER A 200 -6.00 -2.83 -5.77
N VAL A 201 -5.25 -2.35 -6.78
CA VAL A 201 -4.64 -1.01 -6.73
C VAL A 201 -5.70 0.07 -6.87
N ALA A 202 -6.66 -0.07 -7.80
CA ALA A 202 -7.74 0.91 -7.98
C ALA A 202 -8.58 1.08 -6.71
N LEU A 203 -9.01 -0.02 -6.10
CA LEU A 203 -9.74 0.00 -4.83
C LEU A 203 -8.91 0.60 -3.69
N GLY A 204 -7.63 0.24 -3.63
CA GLY A 204 -6.72 0.77 -2.63
C GLY A 204 -6.55 2.28 -2.74
N ILE A 205 -6.36 2.80 -3.95
CA ILE A 205 -6.26 4.25 -4.20
C ILE A 205 -7.56 4.97 -3.81
N LEU A 206 -8.73 4.42 -4.18
CA LEU A 206 -10.01 5.02 -3.80
C LEU A 206 -10.21 5.02 -2.29
N LEU A 207 -9.94 3.91 -1.61
CA LEU A 207 -10.05 3.80 -0.16
C LEU A 207 -9.09 4.75 0.54
N ASP A 208 -7.83 4.79 0.10
CA ASP A 208 -6.83 5.70 0.66
C ASP A 208 -7.23 7.17 0.46
N THR A 209 -7.69 7.54 -0.73
CA THR A 209 -8.02 8.92 -1.07
C THR A 209 -9.31 9.39 -0.40
N LEU A 210 -10.38 8.58 -0.43
CA LEU A 210 -11.70 8.99 0.03
C LEU A 210 -11.89 8.79 1.54
N VAL A 211 -11.28 7.76 2.13
CA VAL A 211 -11.49 7.42 3.53
C VAL A 211 -10.27 7.80 4.38
N VAL A 212 -9.11 7.24 4.05
CA VAL A 212 -7.94 7.41 4.91
C VAL A 212 -7.49 8.86 4.93
N ARG A 213 -7.34 9.46 3.79
CA ARG A 213 -6.81 10.82 3.66
C ARG A 213 -7.82 11.92 3.95
N SER A 214 -9.07 11.72 3.53
CA SER A 214 -10.10 12.75 3.74
C SER A 214 -10.69 12.73 5.15
N ILE A 215 -10.65 11.59 5.84
CA ILE A 215 -11.29 11.40 7.15
C ILE A 215 -10.27 10.99 8.21
N LEU A 216 -9.58 9.85 8.02
CA LEU A 216 -8.79 9.22 9.07
C LEU A 216 -7.56 10.06 9.45
N VAL A 217 -6.76 10.49 8.48
CA VAL A 217 -5.54 11.27 8.72
C VAL A 217 -5.84 12.63 9.37
N PRO A 218 -6.81 13.44 8.88
CA PRO A 218 -7.19 14.67 9.56
C PRO A 218 -7.74 14.45 10.98
N ALA A 219 -8.59 13.45 11.20
CA ALA A 219 -9.11 13.11 12.52
C ALA A 219 -7.98 12.77 13.50
N LEU A 220 -7.08 11.86 13.11
CA LEU A 220 -5.91 11.51 13.92
C LEU A 220 -4.99 12.71 14.18
N SER A 221 -4.85 13.60 13.20
CA SER A 221 -4.05 14.82 13.37
C SER A 221 -4.64 15.76 14.43
N LEU A 222 -5.96 15.83 14.52
CA LEU A 222 -6.66 16.64 15.52
C LEU A 222 -6.63 15.99 16.91
N ASP A 223 -6.84 14.67 16.99
CA ASP A 223 -6.85 13.91 18.24
C ASP A 223 -5.48 13.90 18.94
N ILE A 224 -4.42 13.62 18.19
CA ILE A 224 -3.05 13.61 18.71
C ILE A 224 -2.53 15.02 18.96
N GLY A 225 -3.03 15.96 18.18
CA GLY A 225 -2.76 17.37 18.39
C GLY A 225 -1.28 17.72 18.19
N ARG A 226 -0.75 18.51 19.14
CA ARG A 226 0.64 19.03 19.06
C ARG A 226 1.71 17.94 19.20
N TRP A 227 1.38 16.82 19.84
CA TRP A 227 2.29 15.68 19.98
C TRP A 227 2.68 15.03 18.66
N MET A 228 1.83 15.14 17.65
CA MET A 228 2.10 14.64 16.31
C MET A 228 3.41 15.16 15.72
N TRP A 229 3.85 16.35 16.12
CA TRP A 229 5.05 17.02 15.62
C TRP A 229 6.28 16.86 16.53
N TRP A 230 6.21 16.01 17.56
CA TRP A 230 7.36 15.75 18.43
C TRP A 230 8.49 15.05 17.63
N PRO A 231 9.79 15.39 17.81
CA PRO A 231 10.42 16.29 18.80
C PRO A 231 10.53 17.77 18.33
N ALA A 232 10.17 18.12 17.10
CA ALA A 232 10.23 19.48 16.60
C ALA A 232 8.83 20.15 16.67
N PRO A 233 8.45 20.72 17.83
CA PRO A 233 7.13 21.30 17.99
C PRO A 233 6.89 22.42 16.98
N LEU A 234 5.62 22.61 16.59
CA LEU A 234 5.19 23.75 15.83
C LEU A 234 5.65 25.02 16.56
N GLY A 235 6.48 25.83 15.91
CA GLY A 235 6.98 27.08 16.49
C GLY A 235 5.81 27.91 17.04
N LYS A 236 6.02 28.57 18.18
CA LYS A 236 5.11 29.62 18.63
C LYS A 236 5.34 30.82 17.70
N SER A 237 4.69 30.85 16.55
CA SER A 237 4.47 32.15 15.90
C SER A 237 3.41 32.87 16.71
N PRO A 238 3.69 34.05 17.30
CA PRO A 238 2.62 34.91 17.79
C PRO A 238 1.63 35.15 16.64
N PRO A 239 0.34 35.24 16.90
CA PRO A 239 -0.57 35.73 15.86
C PRO A 239 -0.01 37.04 15.35
N GLU A 240 0.17 37.11 14.03
CA GLU A 240 0.59 38.37 13.39
C GLU A 240 -0.36 39.49 13.87
N PRO A 241 0.19 40.57 14.44
CA PRO A 241 -0.69 41.65 14.91
C PRO A 241 -1.50 42.11 13.70
N MET A 242 -2.81 42.08 13.86
CA MET A 242 -3.76 42.59 12.84
C MET A 242 -3.27 43.95 12.37
N PRO A 243 -3.08 44.15 11.05
CA PRO A 243 -2.59 45.43 10.53
C PRO A 243 -3.31 46.58 11.16
N SER A 244 -2.58 47.57 11.65
CA SER A 244 -3.09 48.72 12.37
C SER A 244 -4.20 49.47 11.63
N ASP A 245 -4.21 49.32 10.33
CA ASP A 245 -5.16 49.94 9.40
C ASP A 245 -6.59 49.41 9.54
N LEU A 246 -6.78 48.17 9.99
CA LEU A 246 -8.08 47.57 10.28
C LEU A 246 -8.63 47.95 11.67
N LYS A 247 -7.81 48.56 12.51
CA LYS A 247 -8.24 49.12 13.83
C LYS A 247 -8.73 50.55 13.76
N ARG A 248 -8.65 51.22 12.61
CA ARG A 248 -9.27 52.55 12.48
C ARG A 248 -10.79 52.39 12.46
N PRO A 249 -11.49 52.99 13.43
CA PRO A 249 -12.94 53.10 13.32
C PRO A 249 -13.26 53.79 12.00
N LEU A 250 -14.21 53.27 11.24
CA LEU A 250 -14.75 53.93 10.07
C LEU A 250 -15.06 55.36 10.48
N ALA A 251 -14.34 56.34 9.88
CA ALA A 251 -14.58 57.73 10.11
C ALA A 251 -16.07 58.04 9.86
N THR A 252 -16.77 58.50 10.88
CA THR A 252 -18.14 58.96 10.73
C THR A 252 -18.18 60.03 9.64
N PRO A 253 -19.06 59.90 8.62
CA PRO A 253 -19.18 60.93 7.61
C PRO A 253 -19.54 62.29 8.28
N PRO A 254 -18.97 63.39 7.82
CA PRO A 254 -19.27 64.70 8.37
C PRO A 254 -20.76 64.99 8.20
N ALA A 255 -21.39 65.38 9.32
CA ALA A 255 -22.80 65.86 9.33
C ALA A 255 -22.92 67.06 8.38
N GLY A 256 -23.71 66.83 7.31
CA GLY A 256 -24.00 67.86 6.34
C GLY A 256 -24.64 69.14 6.98
N ARG A 257 -24.17 70.26 6.54
CA ARG A 257 -24.88 71.56 6.70
C ARG A 257 -25.73 71.77 5.45
#